data_4498455651ee6163e9d69f54c0713df0
#
_entry.id   4498455651ee6163e9d69f54c0713df0
#
_cell.length_a   1.000
_cell.length_b   1.000
_cell.length_c   1.000
_cell.angle_alpha   90.00
_cell.angle_beta   90.00
_cell.angle_gamma   90.00
#
_symmetry.space_group_name_H-M   'P 1'
#
loop_
_entity.id
_entity.type
_entity.pdbx_description
1 polymer ?
#
loop_
_entity_poly.entity_id
_entity_poly.type
_entity_poly.pdbx_seq_one_letter_code
_entity_poly.pdbx_strand_id
1 'polypeptide(L)'
;MMSKMAFRKTLGIPHLLRVLRQGFEEIPESRTGCKTPLADHLMSGIAIFILKYPSLLQFDQSRSCGNTQANLKTLYGVDHIPCDTQLRTRLDAVNPEDLRFAFTSLFSLLQRGKVLEAFKYPINEKNEPSSDKKSEGYFLLSIDGTQSFSSSKVHCDNCCERYHRNGNITYYHQMLGAAIVHPGQSIVFPLAPEPIQRQDGDTKNDCERNASKRLLTAIRREHPHAKFIVIEDGLASNAPHVNLLKDLNYNFILGAKPKDHKKLFEAVEASKETKNYVYTDNKKREFN
;
A
#
# COMPACT_ATOMS: atom_id res chain seq x y z
N MET A 1 17.46 6.51 -25.08
CA MET A 1 16.07 6.00 -25.19
C MET A 1 16.13 4.49 -25.34
N MET A 2 15.66 3.71 -24.35
CA MET A 2 15.69 2.23 -24.41
C MET A 2 14.74 1.75 -25.54
N SER A 3 15.14 0.73 -26.29
CA SER A 3 14.28 0.17 -27.35
C SER A 3 13.07 -0.53 -26.76
N LYS A 4 11.95 -0.63 -27.51
CA LYS A 4 10.75 -1.37 -27.07
C LYS A 4 11.06 -2.81 -26.60
N MET A 5 12.10 -3.43 -27.15
CA MET A 5 12.53 -4.78 -26.78
C MET A 5 13.26 -4.82 -25.44
N ALA A 6 14.05 -3.79 -25.10
CA ALA A 6 14.69 -3.64 -23.79
C ALA A 6 13.65 -3.41 -22.68
N PHE A 7 12.56 -2.68 -22.95
CA PHE A 7 11.45 -2.50 -22.02
C PHE A 7 10.74 -3.81 -21.69
N ARG A 8 10.45 -4.65 -22.67
CA ARG A 8 9.82 -5.96 -22.47
C ARG A 8 10.66 -6.87 -21.57
N LYS A 9 11.99 -6.80 -21.67
CA LYS A 9 12.90 -7.57 -20.80
C LYS A 9 12.89 -7.05 -19.35
N THR A 10 12.87 -5.73 -19.17
CA THR A 10 12.99 -5.08 -17.85
C THR A 10 11.67 -5.12 -17.05
N LEU A 11 10.51 -5.10 -17.73
CA LEU A 11 9.18 -5.13 -17.11
C LEU A 11 8.51 -6.50 -17.21
N GLY A 12 9.21 -7.51 -17.72
CA GLY A 12 8.70 -8.88 -17.73
C GLY A 12 8.66 -9.48 -16.33
N ILE A 13 7.62 -10.26 -16.01
CA ILE A 13 7.45 -10.93 -14.71
C ILE A 13 8.71 -11.64 -14.21
N PRO A 14 9.47 -12.40 -15.06
CA PRO A 14 10.68 -13.06 -14.58
C PRO A 14 11.77 -12.08 -14.09
N HIS A 15 11.86 -10.90 -14.69
CA HIS A 15 12.81 -9.89 -14.24
C HIS A 15 12.35 -9.23 -12.92
N LEU A 16 11.07 -8.90 -12.81
CA LEU A 16 10.51 -8.32 -11.60
C LEU A 16 10.67 -9.26 -10.40
N LEU A 17 10.37 -10.55 -10.59
CA LEU A 17 10.55 -11.57 -9.54
C LEU A 17 12.03 -11.74 -9.15
N ARG A 18 12.96 -11.64 -10.10
CA ARG A 18 14.41 -11.68 -9.82
C ARG A 18 14.86 -10.48 -8.99
N VAL A 19 14.37 -9.29 -9.30
CA VAL A 19 14.67 -8.07 -8.50
C VAL A 19 14.17 -8.21 -7.08
N LEU A 20 12.95 -8.74 -6.89
CA LEU A 20 12.41 -9.01 -5.56
C LEU A 20 13.26 -10.05 -4.83
N ARG A 21 13.61 -11.15 -5.48
CA ARG A 21 14.46 -12.20 -4.91
C ARG A 21 15.80 -11.65 -4.42
N GLN A 22 16.48 -10.88 -5.26
CA GLN A 22 17.78 -10.26 -4.90
C GLN A 22 17.67 -9.39 -3.65
N GLY A 23 16.62 -8.56 -3.57
CA GLY A 23 16.44 -7.74 -2.40
C GLY A 23 16.06 -8.53 -1.14
N PHE A 24 15.33 -9.64 -1.27
CA PHE A 24 15.04 -10.52 -0.13
C PHE A 24 16.28 -11.26 0.38
N GLU A 25 17.26 -11.51 -0.47
CA GLU A 25 18.55 -12.10 -0.09
C GLU A 25 19.43 -11.15 0.74
N GLU A 26 19.16 -9.84 0.67
CA GLU A 26 19.83 -8.81 1.48
C GLU A 26 19.25 -8.67 2.89
N ILE A 27 18.03 -9.19 3.14
CA ILE A 27 17.42 -9.15 4.48
C ILE A 27 18.21 -10.08 5.42
N PRO A 28 18.68 -9.56 6.59
CA PRO A 28 19.49 -10.36 7.49
C PRO A 28 18.79 -11.63 7.96
N GLU A 29 19.46 -12.77 7.82
CA GLU A 29 18.98 -14.04 8.34
C GLU A 29 19.23 -14.13 9.85
N SER A 30 18.16 -14.19 10.64
CA SER A 30 18.24 -14.20 12.09
C SER A 30 18.70 -15.55 12.69
N ARG A 31 18.77 -16.60 11.88
CA ARG A 31 19.14 -17.95 12.32
C ARG A 31 20.33 -18.50 11.52
N THR A 32 21.26 -19.12 12.21
CA THR A 32 22.38 -19.85 11.61
C THR A 32 21.99 -21.29 11.27
N GLY A 33 22.53 -21.82 10.16
CA GLY A 33 22.35 -23.23 9.78
C GLY A 33 20.97 -23.58 9.21
N CYS A 34 20.20 -22.61 8.73
CA CYS A 34 18.89 -22.85 8.11
C CYS A 34 19.03 -23.54 6.75
N LYS A 35 18.36 -24.69 6.58
CA LYS A 35 18.28 -25.39 5.28
C LYS A 35 17.49 -24.57 4.23
N THR A 36 16.50 -23.81 4.67
CA THR A 36 15.65 -22.98 3.80
C THR A 36 15.92 -21.51 4.10
N PRO A 37 16.51 -20.75 3.18
CA PRO A 37 16.78 -19.32 3.35
C PRO A 37 15.50 -18.50 3.57
N LEU A 38 15.62 -17.33 4.24
CA LEU A 38 14.48 -16.43 4.42
C LEU A 38 13.90 -15.96 3.07
N ALA A 39 14.77 -15.74 2.08
CA ALA A 39 14.35 -15.37 0.74
C ALA A 39 13.45 -16.43 0.08
N ASP A 40 13.65 -17.74 0.34
CA ASP A 40 12.75 -18.80 -0.15
C ASP A 40 11.36 -18.72 0.51
N HIS A 41 11.30 -18.34 1.79
CA HIS A 41 10.01 -18.12 2.48
C HIS A 41 9.26 -16.93 1.91
N LEU A 42 9.94 -15.81 1.71
CA LEU A 42 9.35 -14.58 1.16
C LEU A 42 8.87 -14.79 -0.28
N MET A 43 9.70 -15.42 -1.13
CA MET A 43 9.31 -15.75 -2.52
C MET A 43 8.18 -16.78 -2.58
N SER A 44 8.15 -17.75 -1.65
CA SER A 44 7.01 -18.68 -1.51
C SER A 44 5.73 -17.94 -1.11
N GLY A 45 5.84 -16.97 -0.19
CA GLY A 45 4.72 -16.10 0.17
C GLY A 45 4.15 -15.35 -1.04
N ILE A 46 5.00 -14.73 -1.86
CA ILE A 46 4.57 -14.09 -3.11
C ILE A 46 3.93 -15.09 -4.07
N ALA A 47 4.51 -16.29 -4.21
CA ALA A 47 4.00 -17.31 -5.10
C ALA A 47 2.60 -17.79 -4.73
N ILE A 48 2.28 -17.87 -3.43
CA ILE A 48 0.95 -18.22 -2.94
C ILE A 48 -0.11 -17.28 -3.51
N PHE A 49 0.13 -15.97 -3.47
CA PHE A 49 -0.80 -14.96 -3.97
C PHE A 49 -0.86 -14.92 -5.50
N ILE A 50 0.29 -14.94 -6.19
CA ILE A 50 0.34 -14.86 -7.66
C ILE A 50 -0.26 -16.11 -8.30
N LEU A 51 0.01 -17.30 -7.73
CA LEU A 51 -0.54 -18.58 -8.21
C LEU A 51 -1.96 -18.83 -7.68
N LYS A 52 -2.50 -17.89 -6.88
CA LYS A 52 -3.87 -17.92 -6.34
C LYS A 52 -4.18 -19.19 -5.53
N TYR A 53 -3.24 -19.64 -4.72
CA TYR A 53 -3.53 -20.67 -3.74
C TYR A 53 -4.54 -20.15 -2.71
N PRO A 54 -5.66 -20.84 -2.48
CA PRO A 54 -6.73 -20.34 -1.61
C PRO A 54 -6.37 -20.39 -0.12
N SER A 55 -5.36 -21.15 0.25
CA SER A 55 -4.87 -21.24 1.64
C SER A 55 -3.43 -21.75 1.71
N LEU A 56 -2.77 -21.46 2.84
CA LEU A 56 -1.44 -22.02 3.16
C LEU A 56 -1.47 -23.55 3.19
N LEU A 57 -2.55 -24.16 3.68
CA LEU A 57 -2.71 -25.61 3.71
C LEU A 57 -2.70 -26.23 2.31
N GLN A 58 -3.41 -25.62 1.36
CA GLN A 58 -3.41 -26.11 -0.04
C GLN A 58 -2.06 -25.91 -0.71
N PHE A 59 -1.37 -24.80 -0.43
CA PHE A 59 0.01 -24.63 -0.88
C PHE A 59 0.93 -25.73 -0.30
N ASP A 60 0.83 -26.00 1.00
CA ASP A 60 1.61 -27.04 1.68
C ASP A 60 1.35 -28.44 1.07
N GLN A 61 0.11 -28.81 0.83
CA GLN A 61 -0.27 -30.05 0.16
C GLN A 61 0.28 -30.17 -1.26
N SER A 62 0.44 -29.04 -1.96
CA SER A 62 0.96 -29.02 -3.33
C SER A 62 2.49 -29.10 -3.42
N ARG A 63 3.23 -29.00 -2.32
CA ARG A 63 4.71 -28.99 -2.30
C ARG A 63 5.36 -30.21 -2.95
N SER A 64 4.72 -31.38 -2.86
CA SER A 64 5.20 -32.62 -3.46
C SER A 64 4.85 -32.76 -4.96
N CYS A 65 4.01 -31.85 -5.50
CA CYS A 65 3.65 -31.88 -6.90
C CYS A 65 4.81 -31.37 -7.76
N GLY A 66 5.23 -32.17 -8.75
CA GLY A 66 6.35 -31.83 -9.63
C GLY A 66 6.17 -30.50 -10.39
N ASN A 67 4.95 -30.18 -10.81
CA ASN A 67 4.66 -28.88 -11.47
C ASN A 67 4.84 -27.70 -10.51
N THR A 68 4.40 -27.84 -9.25
CA THR A 68 4.57 -26.81 -8.23
C THR A 68 6.06 -26.59 -7.95
N GLN A 69 6.83 -27.65 -7.78
CA GLN A 69 8.27 -27.59 -7.56
C GLN A 69 9.00 -26.92 -8.74
N ALA A 70 8.68 -27.34 -9.97
CA ALA A 70 9.26 -26.75 -11.16
C ALA A 70 8.96 -25.26 -11.28
N ASN A 71 7.70 -24.85 -11.06
CA ASN A 71 7.30 -23.44 -11.11
C ASN A 71 8.00 -22.61 -10.04
N LEU A 72 8.02 -23.08 -8.79
CA LEU A 72 8.67 -22.38 -7.70
C LEU A 72 10.17 -22.22 -7.94
N LYS A 73 10.83 -23.26 -8.44
CA LYS A 73 12.26 -23.22 -8.78
C LYS A 73 12.54 -22.26 -9.94
N THR A 74 11.85 -22.41 -11.06
CA THR A 74 12.18 -21.72 -12.31
C THR A 74 11.69 -20.26 -12.34
N LEU A 75 10.53 -19.94 -11.77
CA LEU A 75 9.95 -18.61 -11.79
C LEU A 75 10.30 -17.79 -10.57
N TYR A 76 10.31 -18.42 -9.38
CA TYR A 76 10.49 -17.72 -8.11
C TYR A 76 11.87 -17.92 -7.50
N GLY A 77 12.71 -18.79 -8.06
CA GLY A 77 14.04 -19.11 -7.56
C GLY A 77 14.01 -19.85 -6.21
N VAL A 78 12.91 -20.51 -5.85
CA VAL A 78 12.75 -21.24 -4.59
C VAL A 78 13.31 -22.65 -4.76
N ASP A 79 14.43 -22.95 -4.12
CA ASP A 79 15.04 -24.28 -4.14
C ASP A 79 14.47 -25.19 -3.03
N HIS A 80 14.12 -24.60 -1.89
CA HIS A 80 13.59 -25.31 -0.72
C HIS A 80 12.22 -24.74 -0.33
N ILE A 81 11.15 -25.48 -0.71
CA ILE A 81 9.78 -25.04 -0.46
C ILE A 81 9.45 -25.25 1.04
N PRO A 82 9.19 -24.18 1.82
CA PRO A 82 8.87 -24.30 3.22
C PRO A 82 7.49 -24.95 3.44
N CYS A 83 7.30 -25.66 4.56
CA CYS A 83 5.97 -26.06 4.98
C CYS A 83 5.18 -24.89 5.58
N ASP A 84 3.87 -25.06 5.78
CA ASP A 84 2.98 -24.00 6.28
C ASP A 84 3.43 -23.44 7.64
N THR A 85 3.81 -24.30 8.57
CA THR A 85 4.29 -23.91 9.89
C THR A 85 5.61 -23.13 9.82
N GLN A 86 6.56 -23.60 9.01
CA GLN A 86 7.82 -22.89 8.79
C GLN A 86 7.58 -21.53 8.15
N LEU A 87 6.70 -21.47 7.15
CA LEU A 87 6.38 -20.23 6.46
C LEU A 87 5.84 -19.17 7.44
N ARG A 88 4.85 -19.54 8.26
CA ARG A 88 4.30 -18.65 9.30
C ARG A 88 5.37 -18.19 10.28
N THR A 89 6.06 -19.12 10.93
CA THR A 89 7.05 -18.80 11.95
C THR A 89 8.16 -17.89 11.42
N ARG A 90 8.55 -18.06 10.15
CA ARG A 90 9.62 -17.25 9.55
C ARG A 90 9.14 -15.88 9.10
N LEU A 91 7.95 -15.79 8.50
CA LEU A 91 7.39 -14.52 8.06
C LEU A 91 6.94 -13.64 9.23
N ASP A 92 6.43 -14.22 10.31
CA ASP A 92 6.04 -13.48 11.53
C ASP A 92 7.21 -12.74 12.19
N ALA A 93 8.44 -13.22 11.98
CA ALA A 93 9.65 -12.59 12.51
C ALA A 93 10.24 -11.49 11.62
N VAL A 94 9.71 -11.29 10.41
CA VAL A 94 10.22 -10.28 9.47
C VAL A 94 9.72 -8.89 9.87
N ASN A 95 10.64 -7.94 9.97
CA ASN A 95 10.25 -6.55 10.16
C ASN A 95 9.59 -6.03 8.86
N PRO A 96 8.36 -5.51 8.89
CA PRO A 96 7.70 -4.95 7.71
C PRO A 96 8.52 -3.86 6.99
N GLU A 97 9.34 -3.10 7.71
CA GLU A 97 10.23 -2.10 7.11
C GLU A 97 11.25 -2.71 6.14
N ASP A 98 11.70 -3.94 6.39
CA ASP A 98 12.63 -4.65 5.51
C ASP A 98 12.01 -5.02 4.16
N LEU A 99 10.70 -4.93 4.03
CA LEU A 99 9.97 -5.22 2.78
C LEU A 99 9.73 -3.97 1.91
N ARG A 100 9.99 -2.76 2.42
CA ARG A 100 9.71 -1.51 1.70
C ARG A 100 10.47 -1.39 0.38
N PHE A 101 11.68 -1.94 0.31
CA PHE A 101 12.49 -1.95 -0.91
C PHE A 101 11.75 -2.62 -2.09
N ALA A 102 10.91 -3.61 -1.82
CA ALA A 102 10.15 -4.31 -2.87
C ALA A 102 9.22 -3.33 -3.61
N PHE A 103 8.51 -2.47 -2.87
CA PHE A 103 7.63 -1.46 -3.44
C PHE A 103 8.42 -0.37 -4.17
N THR A 104 9.49 0.16 -3.57
CA THR A 104 10.30 1.23 -4.16
C THR A 104 11.05 0.76 -5.42
N SER A 105 11.55 -0.47 -5.42
CA SER A 105 12.23 -1.07 -6.57
C SER A 105 11.27 -1.29 -7.74
N LEU A 106 10.08 -1.85 -7.48
CA LEU A 106 9.05 -2.04 -8.50
C LEU A 106 8.56 -0.70 -9.04
N PHE A 107 8.30 0.28 -8.18
CA PHE A 107 7.93 1.64 -8.60
C PHE A 107 8.98 2.25 -9.52
N SER A 108 10.26 2.15 -9.17
CA SER A 108 11.37 2.67 -9.97
C SER A 108 11.46 2.00 -11.35
N LEU A 109 11.20 0.70 -11.43
CA LEU A 109 11.16 -0.02 -12.71
C LEU A 109 9.98 0.42 -13.58
N LEU A 110 8.79 0.55 -12.98
CA LEU A 110 7.59 1.02 -13.67
C LEU A 110 7.75 2.48 -14.16
N GLN A 111 8.37 3.33 -13.34
CA GLN A 111 8.64 4.72 -13.70
C GLN A 111 9.64 4.81 -14.86
N ARG A 112 10.76 4.11 -14.79
CA ARG A 112 11.74 4.02 -15.88
C ARG A 112 11.13 3.44 -17.16
N GLY A 113 10.21 2.49 -16.99
CA GLY A 113 9.43 1.91 -18.08
C GLY A 113 8.31 2.80 -18.62
N LYS A 114 8.11 4.00 -18.06
CA LYS A 114 7.03 4.94 -18.41
C LYS A 114 5.62 4.37 -18.26
N VAL A 115 5.45 3.27 -17.53
CA VAL A 115 4.12 2.68 -17.27
C VAL A 115 3.28 3.64 -16.43
N LEU A 116 3.92 4.33 -15.48
CA LEU A 116 3.25 5.25 -14.56
C LEU A 116 2.80 6.55 -15.21
N GLU A 117 3.25 6.87 -16.44
CA GLU A 117 2.79 8.08 -17.14
C GLU A 117 1.28 8.08 -17.40
N ALA A 118 0.69 6.90 -17.62
CA ALA A 118 -0.76 6.75 -17.80
C ALA A 118 -1.58 6.98 -16.52
N PHE A 119 -0.92 7.09 -15.37
CA PHE A 119 -1.53 7.32 -14.05
C PHE A 119 -1.35 8.76 -13.57
N LYS A 120 -0.68 9.60 -14.35
CA LYS A 120 -0.55 11.02 -14.05
C LYS A 120 -1.82 11.76 -14.43
N TYR A 121 -2.40 12.45 -13.47
CA TYR A 121 -3.52 13.34 -13.67
C TYR A 121 -2.99 14.73 -14.05
N PRO A 122 -3.30 15.24 -15.23
CA PRO A 122 -2.77 16.54 -15.69
C PRO A 122 -3.50 17.69 -14.98
N ILE A 123 -2.73 18.60 -14.41
CA ILE A 123 -3.23 19.81 -13.77
C ILE A 123 -2.49 21.00 -14.39
N ASN A 124 -3.20 22.10 -14.68
CA ASN A 124 -2.61 23.35 -15.15
C ASN A 124 -2.03 24.18 -13.99
N GLU A 125 -1.36 25.31 -14.31
CA GLU A 125 -0.79 26.23 -13.32
C GLU A 125 -1.83 26.81 -12.34
N LYS A 126 -3.14 26.76 -12.70
CA LYS A 126 -4.25 27.18 -11.85
C LYS A 126 -4.80 26.05 -10.97
N ASN A 127 -4.12 24.90 -10.93
CA ASN A 127 -4.58 23.68 -10.25
C ASN A 127 -5.92 23.14 -10.78
N GLU A 128 -6.22 23.36 -12.05
CA GLU A 128 -7.39 22.83 -12.72
C GLU A 128 -7.01 21.68 -13.65
N PRO A 129 -7.91 20.70 -13.91
CA PRO A 129 -7.68 19.65 -14.89
C PRO A 129 -7.36 20.24 -16.27
N SER A 130 -6.30 19.75 -16.91
CA SER A 130 -5.87 20.30 -18.20
C SER A 130 -5.54 19.17 -19.19
N SER A 131 -5.96 19.36 -20.44
CA SER A 131 -5.57 18.51 -21.56
C SER A 131 -4.25 18.94 -22.22
N ASP A 132 -3.64 20.03 -21.78
CA ASP A 132 -2.42 20.56 -22.36
C ASP A 132 -1.21 19.67 -22.10
N LYS A 133 -0.41 19.40 -23.14
CA LYS A 133 0.83 18.61 -23.04
C LYS A 133 1.90 19.22 -22.12
N LYS A 134 1.78 20.48 -21.74
CA LYS A 134 2.65 21.19 -20.81
C LYS A 134 2.18 21.14 -19.36
N SER A 135 0.99 20.57 -19.10
CA SER A 135 0.45 20.46 -17.75
C SER A 135 1.32 19.52 -16.91
N GLU A 136 1.55 19.90 -15.66
CA GLU A 136 2.24 19.03 -14.73
C GLU A 136 1.38 17.81 -14.39
N GLY A 137 1.97 16.62 -14.42
CA GLY A 137 1.27 15.38 -14.07
C GLY A 137 1.43 15.04 -12.59
N TYR A 138 0.32 14.87 -11.90
CA TYR A 138 0.26 14.46 -10.50
C TYR A 138 -0.25 13.03 -10.37
N PHE A 139 0.27 12.29 -9.42
CA PHE A 139 -0.31 11.01 -9.02
C PHE A 139 -1.40 11.26 -7.96
N LEU A 140 -2.56 10.68 -8.16
CA LEU A 140 -3.59 10.64 -7.13
C LEU A 140 -3.26 9.52 -6.16
N LEU A 141 -2.98 9.85 -4.90
CA LEU A 141 -2.58 8.94 -3.85
C LEU A 141 -3.74 8.75 -2.86
N SER A 142 -4.45 7.63 -2.99
CA SER A 142 -5.52 7.26 -2.06
C SER A 142 -4.93 6.57 -0.85
N ILE A 143 -5.30 7.02 0.34
CA ILE A 143 -4.85 6.47 1.62
C ILE A 143 -6.08 6.03 2.42
N ASP A 144 -6.04 4.80 2.94
CA ASP A 144 -7.12 4.24 3.75
C ASP A 144 -6.61 3.13 4.68
N GLY A 145 -7.29 2.98 5.82
CA GLY A 145 -7.01 1.94 6.79
C GLY A 145 -7.65 0.61 6.41
N THR A 146 -6.93 -0.49 6.54
CA THR A 146 -7.47 -1.84 6.33
C THR A 146 -7.07 -2.79 7.44
N GLN A 147 -8.03 -3.62 7.87
CA GLN A 147 -7.82 -4.66 8.85
C GLN A 147 -7.60 -5.99 8.13
N SER A 148 -6.45 -6.64 8.39
CA SER A 148 -6.06 -7.87 7.71
C SER A 148 -6.32 -9.15 8.51
N PHE A 149 -6.47 -9.03 9.84
CA PHE A 149 -6.63 -10.15 10.75
C PHE A 149 -7.50 -9.75 11.92
N SER A 150 -8.28 -10.70 12.47
CA SER A 150 -9.05 -10.50 13.70
C SER A 150 -9.30 -11.85 14.40
N SER A 151 -9.04 -11.92 15.69
CA SER A 151 -9.28 -13.12 16.49
C SER A 151 -9.55 -12.75 17.96
N SER A 152 -10.33 -13.59 18.65
CA SER A 152 -10.50 -13.51 20.09
C SER A 152 -9.54 -14.43 20.88
N LYS A 153 -8.75 -15.26 20.18
CA LYS A 153 -7.88 -16.28 20.78
C LYS A 153 -6.43 -16.19 20.35
N VAL A 154 -6.21 -15.99 19.05
CA VAL A 154 -4.86 -15.94 18.47
C VAL A 154 -4.41 -14.49 18.43
N HIS A 155 -3.25 -14.21 19.00
CA HIS A 155 -2.65 -12.87 19.03
C HIS A 155 -1.13 -12.94 19.13
N CYS A 156 -0.48 -11.84 18.81
CA CYS A 156 0.92 -11.57 19.03
C CYS A 156 1.08 -10.26 19.82
N ASP A 157 2.30 -9.91 20.22
CA ASP A 157 2.59 -8.71 21.01
C ASP A 157 2.31 -7.40 20.25
N ASN A 158 2.30 -7.45 18.91
CA ASN A 158 2.02 -6.31 18.04
C ASN A 158 0.54 -6.14 17.67
N CYS A 159 -0.35 -7.04 18.12
CA CYS A 159 -1.77 -6.91 17.86
C CYS A 159 -2.35 -5.66 18.51
N CYS A 160 -3.18 -4.95 17.77
CA CYS A 160 -4.11 -3.99 18.35
C CYS A 160 -5.24 -4.74 19.10
N GLU A 161 -5.79 -4.11 20.12
CA GLU A 161 -6.85 -4.68 20.95
C GLU A 161 -8.12 -3.86 20.88
N ARG A 162 -9.25 -4.52 20.84
CA ARG A 162 -10.58 -3.91 20.96
C ARG A 162 -11.33 -4.52 22.12
N TYR A 163 -11.60 -3.70 23.13
CA TYR A 163 -12.38 -4.09 24.30
C TYR A 163 -13.86 -3.94 24.03
N HIS A 164 -14.62 -5.00 24.25
CA HIS A 164 -16.06 -5.02 24.09
C HIS A 164 -16.77 -4.81 25.43
N ARG A 165 -18.01 -4.31 25.40
CA ARG A 165 -18.83 -4.06 26.62
C ARG A 165 -19.10 -5.31 27.45
N ASN A 166 -19.05 -6.49 26.85
CA ASN A 166 -19.22 -7.78 27.50
C ASN A 166 -17.95 -8.34 28.14
N GLY A 167 -16.86 -7.56 28.19
CA GLY A 167 -15.57 -7.95 28.73
C GLY A 167 -14.67 -8.75 27.78
N ASN A 168 -15.15 -9.09 26.58
CA ASN A 168 -14.32 -9.79 25.59
C ASN A 168 -13.31 -8.85 24.93
N ILE A 169 -12.16 -9.41 24.56
CA ILE A 169 -11.13 -8.70 23.80
C ILE A 169 -11.05 -9.31 22.40
N THR A 170 -10.99 -8.47 21.38
CA THR A 170 -10.66 -8.87 20.03
C THR A 170 -9.29 -8.30 19.66
N TYR A 171 -8.39 -9.16 19.27
CA TYR A 171 -7.07 -8.85 18.75
C TYR A 171 -7.14 -8.70 17.25
N TYR A 172 -6.45 -7.72 16.68
CA TYR A 172 -6.47 -7.51 15.24
C TYR A 172 -5.18 -6.86 14.73
N HIS A 173 -4.87 -7.12 13.45
CA HIS A 173 -3.84 -6.41 12.71
C HIS A 173 -4.50 -5.44 11.73
N GLN A 174 -3.97 -4.25 11.71
CA GLN A 174 -4.42 -3.17 10.83
C GLN A 174 -3.20 -2.52 10.17
N MET A 175 -3.37 -2.03 8.95
CA MET A 175 -2.36 -1.22 8.26
C MET A 175 -3.03 -0.06 7.54
N LEU A 176 -2.28 1.00 7.37
CA LEU A 176 -2.65 2.10 6.51
C LEU A 176 -2.05 1.85 5.13
N GLY A 177 -2.90 1.63 4.15
CA GLY A 177 -2.52 1.42 2.76
C GLY A 177 -2.45 2.75 2.00
N ALA A 178 -1.54 2.84 1.05
CA ALA A 178 -1.46 3.92 0.09
C ALA A 178 -1.37 3.35 -1.32
N ALA A 179 -2.19 3.85 -2.24
CA ALA A 179 -2.20 3.38 -3.62
C ALA A 179 -2.34 4.54 -4.60
N ILE A 180 -1.56 4.48 -5.68
CA ILE A 180 -1.75 5.37 -6.81
C ILE A 180 -2.97 4.90 -7.58
N VAL A 181 -3.93 5.79 -7.75
CA VAL A 181 -5.20 5.58 -8.44
C VAL A 181 -5.34 6.54 -9.61
N HIS A 182 -6.20 6.21 -10.59
CA HIS A 182 -6.55 7.10 -11.67
C HIS A 182 -7.98 6.84 -12.15
N PRO A 183 -8.84 7.87 -12.33
CA PRO A 183 -10.25 7.69 -12.71
C PRO A 183 -10.47 6.88 -13.99
N GLY A 184 -9.56 6.97 -14.95
CA GLY A 184 -9.62 6.26 -16.22
C GLY A 184 -8.95 4.89 -16.24
N GLN A 185 -8.46 4.37 -15.10
CA GLN A 185 -7.76 3.10 -14.99
C GLN A 185 -8.41 2.21 -13.94
N SER A 186 -8.57 0.93 -14.24
CA SER A 186 -9.06 -0.08 -13.28
C SER A 186 -7.96 -0.69 -12.40
N ILE A 187 -6.71 -0.44 -12.75
CA ILE A 187 -5.52 -0.93 -12.03
C ILE A 187 -5.08 0.14 -11.05
N VAL A 188 -4.58 -0.27 -9.90
CA VAL A 188 -3.96 0.60 -8.89
C VAL A 188 -2.52 0.15 -8.61
N PHE A 189 -1.64 1.07 -8.20
CA PHE A 189 -0.28 0.73 -7.79
C PHE A 189 -0.12 0.99 -6.30
N PRO A 190 -0.01 -0.06 -5.47
CA PRO A 190 0.24 0.10 -4.05
C PRO A 190 1.67 0.60 -3.82
N LEU A 191 1.81 1.51 -2.87
CA LEU A 191 3.07 1.87 -2.24
C LEU A 191 3.23 1.06 -0.95
N ALA A 192 4.41 1.12 -0.34
CA ALA A 192 4.66 0.40 0.90
C ALA A 192 3.66 0.85 1.99
N PRO A 193 2.87 -0.07 2.56
CA PRO A 193 1.92 0.27 3.61
C PRO A 193 2.63 0.56 4.93
N GLU A 194 1.91 1.18 5.85
CA GLU A 194 2.36 1.44 7.21
C GLU A 194 1.59 0.58 8.20
N PRO A 195 2.23 -0.32 8.97
CA PRO A 195 1.54 -1.08 9.99
C PRO A 195 1.08 -0.18 11.13
N ILE A 196 -0.13 -0.46 11.64
CA ILE A 196 -0.67 0.17 12.83
C ILE A 196 -0.48 -0.82 13.97
N GLN A 197 0.41 -0.49 14.90
CA GLN A 197 0.85 -1.35 15.98
C GLN A 197 0.66 -0.65 17.33
N ARG A 198 0.88 -1.35 18.42
CA ARG A 198 1.01 -0.79 19.75
C ARG A 198 2.33 -0.03 19.88
N GLN A 199 2.37 1.27 19.66
CA GLN A 199 3.60 2.06 19.69
C GLN A 199 3.64 3.16 20.76
N ASP A 200 2.49 3.63 21.22
CA ASP A 200 2.40 4.77 22.14
C ASP A 200 2.19 4.34 23.60
N GLY A 201 3.06 3.47 24.11
CA GLY A 201 2.99 2.96 25.49
C GLY A 201 2.07 1.74 25.63
N ASP A 202 2.24 1.00 26.72
CA ASP A 202 1.67 -0.34 26.94
C ASP A 202 0.13 -0.41 26.99
N THR A 203 -0.58 0.70 26.90
CA THR A 203 -2.03 0.74 27.15
C THR A 203 -2.90 1.23 26.02
N LYS A 204 -2.34 1.76 24.93
CA LYS A 204 -3.13 2.26 23.79
C LYS A 204 -2.64 1.69 22.45
N ASN A 205 -3.61 1.31 21.62
CA ASN A 205 -3.31 1.07 20.20
C ASN A 205 -2.86 2.38 19.54
N ASP A 206 -1.93 2.26 18.59
CA ASP A 206 -1.67 3.34 17.65
C ASP A 206 -2.93 3.64 16.84
N CYS A 207 -2.99 4.78 16.20
CA CYS A 207 -4.14 5.18 15.40
C CYS A 207 -3.73 5.51 13.97
N GLU A 208 -4.70 5.47 13.07
CA GLU A 208 -4.50 5.84 11.66
C GLU A 208 -3.84 7.22 11.49
N ARG A 209 -4.11 8.17 12.38
CA ARG A 209 -3.49 9.51 12.33
C ARG A 209 -1.98 9.48 12.55
N ASN A 210 -1.49 8.67 13.49
CA ASN A 210 -0.06 8.52 13.72
C ASN A 210 0.60 7.72 12.60
N ALA A 211 -0.05 6.64 12.15
CA ALA A 211 0.40 5.87 11.00
C ALA A 211 0.47 6.72 9.72
N SER A 212 -0.51 7.61 9.49
CA SER A 212 -0.51 8.52 8.34
C SER A 212 0.69 9.46 8.33
N LYS A 213 1.10 9.98 9.50
CA LYS A 213 2.31 10.80 9.60
C LYS A 213 3.57 10.05 9.17
N ARG A 214 3.73 8.80 9.65
CA ARG A 214 4.88 7.96 9.28
C ARG A 214 4.83 7.60 7.80
N LEU A 215 3.67 7.15 7.32
CA LEU A 215 3.46 6.76 5.92
C LEU A 215 3.78 7.89 4.94
N LEU A 216 3.20 9.08 5.15
CA LEU A 216 3.42 10.24 4.28
C LEU A 216 4.88 10.71 4.29
N THR A 217 5.52 10.70 5.47
CA THR A 217 6.94 11.03 5.58
C THR A 217 7.82 10.01 4.84
N ALA A 218 7.52 8.72 4.97
CA ALA A 218 8.23 7.66 4.27
C ALA A 218 8.03 7.75 2.75
N ILE A 219 6.80 7.95 2.26
CA ILE A 219 6.51 8.12 0.84
C ILE A 219 7.27 9.33 0.26
N ARG A 220 7.32 10.45 0.98
CA ARG A 220 8.08 11.61 0.51
C ARG A 220 9.57 11.33 0.42
N ARG A 221 10.15 10.62 1.40
CA ARG A 221 11.55 10.21 1.41
C ARG A 221 11.86 9.24 0.25
N GLU A 222 10.99 8.29 0.00
CA GLU A 222 11.15 7.26 -1.04
C GLU A 222 10.92 7.80 -2.46
N HIS A 223 10.05 8.79 -2.60
CA HIS A 223 9.65 9.38 -3.88
C HIS A 223 9.78 10.91 -3.88
N PRO A 224 10.99 11.47 -3.68
CA PRO A 224 11.20 12.90 -3.44
C PRO A 224 10.76 13.80 -4.62
N HIS A 225 10.81 13.28 -5.84
CA HIS A 225 10.47 14.02 -7.05
C HIS A 225 9.06 13.73 -7.58
N ALA A 226 8.33 12.81 -6.96
CA ALA A 226 6.97 12.51 -7.38
C ALA A 226 6.00 13.57 -6.85
N LYS A 227 5.12 14.06 -7.72
CA LYS A 227 4.07 15.00 -7.38
C LYS A 227 2.80 14.22 -7.05
N PHE A 228 2.32 14.36 -5.81
CA PHE A 228 1.14 13.66 -5.34
C PHE A 228 0.03 14.62 -4.96
N ILE A 229 -1.21 14.20 -5.20
CA ILE A 229 -2.42 14.71 -4.59
C ILE A 229 -2.92 13.61 -3.65
N VAL A 230 -2.81 13.84 -2.36
CA VAL A 230 -3.27 12.90 -1.33
C VAL A 230 -4.78 12.98 -1.22
N ILE A 231 -5.44 11.81 -1.23
CA ILE A 231 -6.89 11.69 -1.12
C ILE A 231 -7.20 10.85 0.12
N GLU A 232 -7.89 11.45 1.08
CA GLU A 232 -8.25 10.81 2.34
C GLU A 232 -9.70 11.18 2.74
N ASP A 233 -10.26 10.41 3.64
CA ASP A 233 -11.61 10.63 4.16
C ASP A 233 -11.67 11.76 5.20
N GLY A 234 -12.86 11.97 5.79
CA GLY A 234 -13.10 13.05 6.76
C GLY A 234 -12.34 12.92 8.08
N LEU A 235 -11.77 11.75 8.42
CA LEU A 235 -10.96 11.57 9.62
C LEU A 235 -9.62 12.31 9.51
N ALA A 236 -9.09 12.41 8.30
CA ALA A 236 -7.85 13.13 8.00
C ALA A 236 -8.04 14.66 7.94
N SER A 237 -9.28 15.16 7.83
CA SER A 237 -9.57 16.58 7.66
C SER A 237 -9.45 17.36 8.98
N ASN A 238 -8.22 17.52 9.44
CA ASN A 238 -7.89 18.28 10.68
C ASN A 238 -6.63 19.13 10.47
N ALA A 239 -6.52 20.23 11.23
CA ALA A 239 -5.44 21.20 11.06
C ALA A 239 -4.03 20.62 11.20
N PRO A 240 -3.69 19.77 12.18
CA PRO A 240 -2.37 19.16 12.25
C PRO A 240 -2.01 18.33 11.04
N HIS A 241 -2.97 17.58 10.47
CA HIS A 241 -2.74 16.77 9.27
C HIS A 241 -2.56 17.64 8.02
N VAL A 242 -3.38 18.67 7.85
CA VAL A 242 -3.24 19.64 6.75
C VAL A 242 -1.87 20.34 6.79
N ASN A 243 -1.38 20.71 7.97
CA ASN A 243 -0.04 21.30 8.11
C ASN A 243 1.05 20.30 7.71
N LEU A 244 0.96 19.05 8.15
CA LEU A 244 1.88 17.99 7.72
C LEU A 244 1.92 17.81 6.20
N LEU A 245 0.76 17.77 5.54
CA LEU A 245 0.69 17.66 4.08
C LEU A 245 1.38 18.82 3.38
N LYS A 246 1.19 20.05 3.89
CA LYS A 246 1.86 21.26 3.39
C LYS A 246 3.36 21.21 3.60
N ASP A 247 3.82 20.84 4.80
CA ASP A 247 5.24 20.75 5.17
C ASP A 247 5.96 19.70 4.30
N LEU A 248 5.27 18.61 3.94
CA LEU A 248 5.78 17.58 3.04
C LEU A 248 5.56 17.90 1.56
N ASN A 249 5.07 19.10 1.22
CA ASN A 249 4.80 19.54 -0.15
C ASN A 249 3.87 18.59 -0.92
N TYR A 250 2.77 18.20 -0.31
CA TYR A 250 1.67 17.47 -0.94
C TYR A 250 0.51 18.41 -1.29
N ASN A 251 -0.07 18.23 -2.46
CA ASN A 251 -1.44 18.67 -2.69
C ASN A 251 -2.40 17.63 -2.09
N PHE A 252 -3.61 18.05 -1.75
CA PHE A 252 -4.54 17.12 -1.08
C PHE A 252 -6.00 17.44 -1.39
N ILE A 253 -6.82 16.39 -1.31
CA ILE A 253 -8.28 16.41 -1.32
C ILE A 253 -8.73 15.62 -0.10
N LEU A 254 -9.29 16.31 0.88
CA LEU A 254 -9.75 15.70 2.13
C LEU A 254 -11.27 15.78 2.22
N GLY A 255 -11.91 14.68 2.58
CA GLY A 255 -13.34 14.65 2.84
C GLY A 255 -13.69 15.57 4.00
N ALA A 256 -14.82 16.27 3.92
CA ALA A 256 -15.36 17.04 5.03
C ALA A 256 -16.82 16.68 5.26
N LYS A 257 -17.23 16.52 6.54
CA LYS A 257 -18.61 16.23 6.91
C LYS A 257 -19.18 17.38 7.71
N PRO A 258 -20.44 17.83 7.46
CA PRO A 258 -21.02 18.97 8.17
C PRO A 258 -21.00 18.85 9.71
N LYS A 259 -21.19 17.63 10.23
CA LYS A 259 -21.16 17.36 11.68
C LYS A 259 -19.80 17.63 12.31
N ASP A 260 -18.74 17.34 11.58
CA ASP A 260 -17.36 17.39 12.09
C ASP A 260 -16.68 18.75 11.79
N HIS A 261 -17.17 19.47 10.77
CA HIS A 261 -16.60 20.71 10.25
C HIS A 261 -17.59 21.88 10.23
N LYS A 262 -18.39 22.07 11.27
CA LYS A 262 -19.46 23.08 11.34
C LYS A 262 -19.02 24.48 10.90
N LYS A 263 -17.90 24.97 11.46
CA LYS A 263 -17.37 26.31 11.11
C LYS A 263 -16.97 26.44 9.63
N LEU A 264 -16.46 25.37 9.02
CA LEU A 264 -16.12 25.35 7.60
C LEU A 264 -17.38 25.50 6.76
N PHE A 265 -18.42 24.73 7.06
CA PHE A 265 -19.68 24.78 6.32
C PHE A 265 -20.40 26.12 6.54
N GLU A 266 -20.44 26.66 7.76
CA GLU A 266 -20.96 27.98 8.07
C GLU A 266 -20.23 29.09 7.26
N ALA A 267 -18.89 29.00 7.14
CA ALA A 267 -18.11 29.96 6.36
C ALA A 267 -18.39 29.86 4.86
N VAL A 268 -18.55 28.62 4.33
CA VAL A 268 -18.90 28.38 2.94
C VAL A 268 -20.30 28.92 2.61
N GLU A 269 -21.28 28.67 3.47
CA GLU A 269 -22.63 29.20 3.32
C GLU A 269 -22.66 30.73 3.37
N ALA A 270 -21.88 31.34 4.26
CA ALA A 270 -21.78 32.80 4.39
C ALA A 270 -21.11 33.47 3.20
N SER A 271 -20.20 32.76 2.50
CA SER A 271 -19.47 33.33 1.35
C SER A 271 -20.36 33.59 0.14
N LYS A 272 -21.49 32.88 0.01
CA LYS A 272 -22.39 32.90 -1.16
C LYS A 272 -21.71 32.59 -2.51
N GLU A 273 -20.49 32.04 -2.48
CA GLU A 273 -19.70 31.69 -3.68
C GLU A 273 -19.88 30.24 -4.10
N THR A 274 -20.81 29.52 -3.48
CA THR A 274 -21.08 28.09 -3.79
C THR A 274 -21.73 27.96 -5.16
N LYS A 275 -21.14 27.08 -5.98
CA LYS A 275 -21.74 26.62 -7.24
C LYS A 275 -22.27 25.22 -7.06
N ASN A 276 -23.54 25.00 -7.35
CA ASN A 276 -24.14 23.68 -7.37
C ASN A 276 -23.78 22.98 -8.69
N TYR A 277 -23.15 21.83 -8.60
CA TYR A 277 -22.93 20.94 -9.73
C TYR A 277 -23.74 19.68 -9.54
N VAL A 278 -24.57 19.34 -10.50
CA VAL A 278 -25.22 18.02 -10.55
C VAL A 278 -24.45 17.17 -11.54
N TYR A 279 -23.88 16.07 -11.06
CA TYR A 279 -23.23 15.08 -11.90
C TYR A 279 -24.06 13.79 -11.89
N THR A 280 -24.34 13.26 -13.07
CA THR A 280 -25.05 11.98 -13.23
C THR A 280 -24.05 10.95 -13.77
N ASP A 281 -23.84 9.86 -13.02
CA ASP A 281 -22.95 8.77 -13.46
C ASP A 281 -23.61 7.88 -14.54
N ASN A 282 -22.83 6.96 -15.09
CA ASN A 282 -23.31 5.99 -16.09
C ASN A 282 -24.43 5.05 -15.59
N LYS A 283 -24.66 5.00 -14.27
CA LYS A 283 -25.75 4.26 -13.64
C LYS A 283 -26.96 5.14 -13.29
N LYS A 284 -27.00 6.36 -13.84
CA LYS A 284 -28.06 7.37 -13.60
C LYS A 284 -28.21 7.79 -12.13
N ARG A 285 -27.13 7.71 -11.33
CA ARG A 285 -27.12 8.25 -9.96
C ARG A 285 -26.70 9.71 -10.02
N GLU A 286 -27.45 10.56 -9.33
CA GLU A 286 -27.15 11.99 -9.21
C GLU A 286 -26.30 12.25 -7.97
N PHE A 287 -25.29 13.11 -8.12
CA PHE A 287 -24.41 13.57 -7.07
C PHE A 287 -24.43 15.11 -7.07
N ASN A 288 -24.73 15.70 -5.90
CA ASN A 288 -24.69 17.13 -5.65
C ASN A 288 -23.42 17.54 -4.92
#